data_2025263a70e40f0ca52c6463379604b2
#
_entry.id   2025263a70e40f0ca52c6463379604b2
#
_cell.length_a   1.000
_cell.length_b   1.000
_cell.length_c   1.000
_cell.angle_alpha   90.00
_cell.angle_beta   90.00
_cell.angle_gamma   90.00
#
_symmetry.space_group_name_H-M   'P 1'
#
loop_
_entity.id
_entity.type
_entity.pdbx_description
1 polymer ?
#
loop_
_entity_poly.entity_id
_entity_poly.type
_entity_poly.pdbx_seq_one_letter_code
_entity_poly.pdbx_strand_id
1 'polypeptide(L)'
;LSKLINKHVKNIQNFRREIIISQIVRDLINLMVVDVINTTNKNLKKSSPQSINDIYKQDRLIVDFSAKMKKIDEQIKDFLKRNMYNHKKVIVNTNRAKKIINDLFIYLLKNPKKYISKELFKNEPKERVIADFIAGMTDRYAINLHKKIK
;
A
#
# COMPACT_ATOMS: atom_id res chain seq x y z
N LEU A 1 -2.78 19.39 -11.37
CA LEU A 1 -4.12 18.80 -11.25
C LEU A 1 -5.18 19.69 -11.88
N SER A 2 -5.25 20.99 -11.58
CA SER A 2 -6.29 21.90 -12.12
C SER A 2 -6.38 21.88 -13.65
N LYS A 3 -5.25 21.88 -14.39
CA LYS A 3 -5.25 21.77 -15.86
C LYS A 3 -5.86 20.46 -16.35
N LEU A 4 -5.57 19.35 -15.68
CA LEU A 4 -6.12 18.03 -16.01
C LEU A 4 -7.64 18.00 -15.79
N ILE A 5 -8.09 18.49 -14.63
CA ILE A 5 -9.51 18.57 -14.28
C ILE A 5 -10.24 19.47 -15.27
N ASN A 6 -9.71 20.67 -15.57
CA ASN A 6 -10.33 21.60 -16.50
C ASN A 6 -10.47 21.06 -17.93
N LYS A 7 -9.54 20.18 -18.36
CA LYS A 7 -9.66 19.49 -19.67
C LYS A 7 -10.93 18.63 -19.73
N HIS A 8 -11.29 17.98 -18.61
CA HIS A 8 -12.44 17.06 -18.57
C HIS A 8 -13.74 17.75 -18.13
N VAL A 9 -13.66 18.81 -17.32
CA VAL A 9 -14.83 19.56 -16.84
C VAL A 9 -15.63 20.17 -17.98
N LYS A 10 -15.00 20.59 -19.07
CA LYS A 10 -15.68 21.08 -20.28
C LYS A 10 -16.61 20.05 -20.93
N ASN A 11 -16.40 18.76 -20.67
CA ASN A 11 -17.17 17.66 -21.21
C ASN A 11 -18.24 17.11 -20.25
N ILE A 12 -18.39 17.69 -19.05
CA ILE A 12 -19.32 17.20 -18.00
C ILE A 12 -20.78 17.21 -18.47
N GLN A 13 -21.15 18.14 -19.33
CA GLN A 13 -22.54 18.24 -19.85
C GLN A 13 -22.96 17.08 -20.75
N ASN A 14 -21.99 16.35 -21.34
CA ASN A 14 -22.24 15.31 -22.35
C ASN A 14 -22.00 13.88 -21.87
N PHE A 15 -21.40 13.67 -20.66
CA PHE A 15 -21.04 12.35 -20.18
C PHE A 15 -21.47 12.10 -18.74
N ARG A 16 -21.73 10.83 -18.39
CA ARG A 16 -21.98 10.42 -17.00
C ARG A 16 -20.79 10.75 -16.11
N ARG A 17 -21.06 11.28 -14.93
CA ARG A 17 -20.05 11.72 -13.95
C ARG A 17 -19.00 10.63 -13.67
N GLU A 18 -19.41 9.38 -13.59
CA GLU A 18 -18.52 8.22 -13.31
C GLU A 18 -17.48 8.02 -14.42
N ILE A 19 -17.89 8.24 -15.67
CA ILE A 19 -16.98 8.12 -16.83
C ILE A 19 -15.92 9.21 -16.77
N ILE A 20 -16.29 10.42 -16.45
CA ILE A 20 -15.36 11.56 -16.34
C ILE A 20 -14.37 11.33 -15.19
N ILE A 21 -14.85 10.87 -14.02
CA ILE A 21 -13.99 10.54 -12.89
C ILE A 21 -12.98 9.47 -13.30
N SER A 22 -13.43 8.40 -13.96
CA SER A 22 -12.55 7.32 -14.42
C SER A 22 -11.51 7.80 -15.42
N GLN A 23 -11.85 8.72 -16.32
CA GLN A 23 -10.91 9.33 -17.26
C GLN A 23 -9.89 10.21 -16.55
N ILE A 24 -10.31 11.03 -15.59
CA ILE A 24 -9.40 11.87 -14.78
C ILE A 24 -8.41 11.00 -14.01
N VAL A 25 -8.89 9.93 -13.37
CA VAL A 25 -8.03 8.99 -12.64
C VAL A 25 -7.02 8.32 -13.57
N ARG A 26 -7.45 7.86 -14.74
CA ARG A 26 -6.55 7.25 -15.74
C ARG A 26 -5.48 8.22 -16.22
N ASP A 27 -5.86 9.45 -16.56
CA ASP A 27 -4.92 10.47 -17.00
C ASP A 27 -3.92 10.85 -15.90
N LEU A 28 -4.39 10.89 -14.63
CA LEU A 28 -3.52 11.15 -13.48
C LEU A 28 -2.50 10.03 -13.30
N ILE A 29 -2.94 8.76 -13.34
CA ILE A 29 -2.05 7.60 -13.26
C ILE A 29 -1.02 7.65 -14.40
N ASN A 30 -1.46 7.94 -15.63
CA ASN A 30 -0.54 8.06 -16.75
C ASN A 30 0.52 9.16 -16.56
N LEU A 31 0.12 10.32 -16.03
CA LEU A 31 1.06 11.40 -15.69
C LEU A 31 2.08 10.95 -14.63
N MET A 32 1.64 10.21 -13.60
CA MET A 32 2.54 9.68 -12.57
C MET A 32 3.52 8.66 -13.15
N VAL A 33 3.06 7.75 -14.00
CA VAL A 33 3.90 6.75 -14.66
C VAL A 33 4.94 7.41 -15.57
N VAL A 34 4.54 8.37 -16.40
CA VAL A 34 5.46 9.11 -17.28
C VAL A 34 6.48 9.91 -16.46
N ASP A 35 6.05 10.53 -15.37
CA ASP A 35 6.96 11.30 -14.50
C ASP A 35 8.01 10.41 -13.83
N VAL A 36 7.62 9.26 -13.28
CA VAL A 36 8.58 8.35 -12.63
C VAL A 36 9.56 7.77 -13.65
N ILE A 37 9.11 7.39 -14.84
CA ILE A 37 10.00 6.89 -15.90
C ILE A 37 11.02 7.95 -16.32
N ASN A 38 10.55 9.17 -16.60
CA ASN A 38 11.43 10.27 -17.01
C ASN A 38 12.42 10.67 -15.91
N THR A 39 11.98 10.71 -14.67
CA THR A 39 12.83 11.04 -13.53
C THR A 39 13.86 9.94 -13.28
N THR A 40 13.45 8.68 -13.33
CA THR A 40 14.35 7.52 -13.21
C THR A 40 15.40 7.53 -14.30
N ASN A 41 15.03 7.77 -15.56
CA ASN A 41 15.98 7.86 -16.67
C ASN A 41 16.99 9.01 -16.48
N LYS A 42 16.56 10.17 -15.96
CA LYS A 42 17.46 11.28 -15.61
C LYS A 42 18.42 10.88 -14.48
N ASN A 43 17.90 10.21 -13.45
CA ASN A 43 18.70 9.76 -12.31
C ASN A 43 19.75 8.72 -12.75
N LEU A 44 19.36 7.75 -13.59
CA LEU A 44 20.28 6.76 -14.15
C LEU A 44 21.41 7.42 -14.97
N LYS A 45 21.06 8.35 -15.86
CA LYS A 45 22.06 9.09 -16.64
C LYS A 45 23.02 9.88 -15.74
N LYS A 46 22.51 10.46 -14.66
CA LYS A 46 23.33 11.25 -13.71
C LYS A 46 24.25 10.38 -12.87
N SER A 47 23.79 9.22 -12.43
CA SER A 47 24.56 8.31 -11.57
C SER A 47 25.46 7.36 -12.36
N SER A 48 25.15 7.12 -13.65
CA SER A 48 25.89 6.24 -14.57
C SER A 48 26.41 4.93 -13.92
N PRO A 49 25.55 4.14 -13.24
CA PRO A 49 26.00 2.94 -12.56
C PRO A 49 26.54 1.92 -13.58
N GLN A 50 27.69 1.34 -13.29
CA GLN A 50 28.31 0.28 -14.13
C GLN A 50 27.95 -1.12 -13.64
N SER A 51 27.45 -1.23 -12.40
CA SER A 51 27.05 -2.50 -11.77
C SER A 51 25.86 -2.32 -10.84
N ILE A 52 25.24 -3.45 -10.46
CA ILE A 52 24.16 -3.47 -9.45
C ILE A 52 24.68 -2.95 -8.10
N ASN A 53 25.94 -3.25 -7.76
CA ASN A 53 26.56 -2.76 -6.53
C ASN A 53 26.67 -1.23 -6.48
N ASP A 54 26.84 -0.57 -7.61
CA ASP A 54 26.85 0.90 -7.67
C ASP A 54 25.49 1.50 -7.36
N ILE A 55 24.42 0.77 -7.70
CA ILE A 55 23.05 1.15 -7.34
C ILE A 55 22.82 1.04 -5.83
N TYR A 56 23.27 -0.05 -5.20
CA TYR A 56 23.12 -0.27 -3.75
C TYR A 56 23.94 0.71 -2.89
N LYS A 57 25.03 1.24 -3.43
CA LYS A 57 25.87 2.24 -2.73
C LYS A 57 25.36 3.66 -2.80
N GLN A 58 24.26 3.91 -3.54
CA GLN A 58 23.75 5.27 -3.68
C GLN A 58 22.89 5.68 -2.50
N ASP A 59 23.13 6.87 -1.96
CA ASP A 59 22.33 7.48 -0.89
C ASP A 59 20.94 7.93 -1.36
N ARG A 60 20.70 7.96 -2.68
CA ARG A 60 19.44 8.44 -3.27
C ARG A 60 18.75 7.36 -4.08
N LEU A 61 17.43 7.34 -4.00
CA LEU A 61 16.62 6.47 -4.84
C LEU A 61 16.79 6.84 -6.32
N ILE A 62 17.12 5.85 -7.13
CA ILE A 62 17.19 6.01 -8.59
C ILE A 62 15.78 6.10 -9.17
N VAL A 63 14.90 5.18 -8.75
CA VAL A 63 13.49 5.18 -9.12
C VAL A 63 12.74 6.12 -8.19
N ASP A 64 12.32 7.26 -8.73
CA ASP A 64 11.68 8.30 -7.92
C ASP A 64 10.79 9.22 -8.77
N PHE A 65 9.87 9.90 -8.12
CA PHE A 65 9.11 10.99 -8.73
C PHE A 65 9.93 12.29 -8.80
N SER A 66 9.59 13.15 -9.75
CA SER A 66 10.06 14.54 -9.72
C SER A 66 9.60 15.26 -8.46
N ALA A 67 10.32 16.31 -8.03
CA ALA A 67 9.92 17.10 -6.86
C ALA A 67 8.50 17.68 -6.99
N LYS A 68 8.08 18.00 -8.21
CA LYS A 68 6.71 18.48 -8.49
C LYS A 68 5.68 17.38 -8.30
N MET A 69 5.95 16.17 -8.77
CA MET A 69 5.02 15.05 -8.64
C MET A 69 4.95 14.56 -7.20
N LYS A 70 6.06 14.55 -6.45
CA LYS A 70 6.07 14.26 -5.01
C LYS A 70 5.10 15.14 -4.24
N LYS A 71 5.12 16.45 -4.46
CA LYS A 71 4.16 17.37 -3.81
C LYS A 71 2.70 17.04 -4.13
N ILE A 72 2.43 16.63 -5.37
CA ILE A 72 1.07 16.22 -5.78
C ILE A 72 0.68 14.91 -5.08
N ASP A 73 1.57 13.92 -5.05
CA ASP A 73 1.37 12.64 -4.38
C ASP A 73 1.12 12.81 -2.88
N GLU A 74 1.92 13.65 -2.21
CA GLU A 74 1.72 14.02 -0.79
C GLU A 74 0.34 14.65 -0.55
N GLN A 75 -0.07 15.60 -1.38
CA GLN A 75 -1.39 16.22 -1.28
C GLN A 75 -2.53 15.22 -1.46
N ILE A 76 -2.40 14.28 -2.41
CA ILE A 76 -3.38 13.23 -2.63
C ILE A 76 -3.43 12.30 -1.41
N LYS A 77 -2.28 11.86 -0.90
CA LYS A 77 -2.17 11.00 0.29
C LYS A 77 -2.78 11.66 1.52
N ASP A 78 -2.50 12.92 1.75
CA ASP A 78 -3.08 13.68 2.86
C ASP A 78 -4.60 13.83 2.74
N PHE A 79 -5.08 14.09 1.54
CA PHE A 79 -6.53 14.16 1.29
C PHE A 79 -7.20 12.81 1.57
N LEU A 80 -6.65 11.71 1.04
CA LEU A 80 -7.17 10.37 1.25
C LEU A 80 -7.11 9.97 2.73
N LYS A 81 -6.02 10.30 3.42
CA LYS A 81 -5.88 10.04 4.86
C LYS A 81 -6.99 10.70 5.66
N ARG A 82 -7.25 11.98 5.41
CA ARG A 82 -8.27 12.74 6.14
C ARG A 82 -9.69 12.33 5.80
N ASN A 83 -9.99 12.13 4.52
CA ASN A 83 -11.39 11.98 4.06
C ASN A 83 -11.82 10.53 3.85
N MET A 84 -10.88 9.60 3.64
CA MET A 84 -11.18 8.19 3.39
C MET A 84 -10.68 7.29 4.53
N TYR A 85 -9.36 7.23 4.75
CA TYR A 85 -8.80 6.28 5.72
C TYR A 85 -9.22 6.57 7.17
N ASN A 86 -9.34 7.85 7.54
CA ASN A 86 -9.80 8.27 8.87
C ASN A 86 -11.33 8.47 8.95
N HIS A 87 -12.07 8.10 7.91
CA HIS A 87 -13.52 8.17 7.97
C HIS A 87 -14.07 7.18 9.00
N LYS A 88 -15.08 7.59 9.81
CA LYS A 88 -15.64 6.79 10.91
C LYS A 88 -15.99 5.36 10.51
N LYS A 89 -16.63 5.18 9.35
CA LYS A 89 -17.01 3.84 8.84
C LYS A 89 -15.79 2.95 8.56
N VAL A 90 -14.66 3.52 8.11
CA VAL A 90 -13.44 2.77 7.84
C VAL A 90 -12.73 2.42 9.15
N ILE A 91 -12.63 3.39 10.08
CA ILE A 91 -11.99 3.19 11.39
C ILE A 91 -12.66 2.07 12.18
N VAL A 92 -13.99 1.99 12.19
CA VAL A 92 -14.73 0.90 12.88
C VAL A 92 -14.30 -0.46 12.37
N ASN A 93 -14.22 -0.64 11.04
CA ASN A 93 -13.77 -1.90 10.44
C ASN A 93 -12.30 -2.19 10.72
N THR A 94 -11.43 -1.18 10.63
CA THR A 94 -10.01 -1.30 10.93
C THR A 94 -9.77 -1.70 12.39
N ASN A 95 -10.49 -1.09 13.34
CA ASN A 95 -10.39 -1.43 14.76
C ASN A 95 -10.87 -2.86 15.05
N ARG A 96 -11.94 -3.29 14.36
CA ARG A 96 -12.40 -4.68 14.44
C ARG A 96 -11.34 -5.66 13.92
N ALA A 97 -10.72 -5.36 12.77
CA ALA A 97 -9.66 -6.17 12.21
C ALA A 97 -8.42 -6.23 13.13
N LYS A 98 -7.99 -5.08 13.68
CA LYS A 98 -6.90 -5.03 14.68
C LYS A 98 -7.17 -5.92 15.88
N LYS A 99 -8.41 -5.90 16.40
CA LYS A 99 -8.81 -6.75 17.52
C LYS A 99 -8.71 -8.23 17.15
N ILE A 100 -9.21 -8.62 15.98
CA ILE A 100 -9.14 -10.01 15.50
C ILE A 100 -7.68 -10.48 15.42
N ILE A 101 -6.80 -9.68 14.80
CA ILE A 101 -5.37 -10.00 14.67
C ILE A 101 -4.70 -10.14 16.03
N ASN A 102 -4.96 -9.21 16.94
CA ASN A 102 -4.39 -9.25 18.30
C ASN A 102 -4.86 -10.48 19.08
N ASP A 103 -6.15 -10.79 19.05
CA ASP A 103 -6.73 -11.95 19.74
C ASP A 103 -6.13 -13.26 19.17
N LEU A 104 -5.98 -13.36 17.84
CA LEU A 104 -5.34 -14.49 17.18
C LEU A 104 -3.88 -14.64 17.59
N PHE A 105 -3.12 -13.54 17.62
CA PHE A 105 -1.73 -13.55 18.02
C PHE A 105 -1.54 -14.04 19.45
N ILE A 106 -2.32 -13.51 20.40
CA ILE A 106 -2.28 -13.93 21.80
C ILE A 106 -2.66 -15.40 21.96
N TYR A 107 -3.71 -15.86 21.25
CA TYR A 107 -4.14 -17.25 21.29
C TYR A 107 -3.09 -18.21 20.74
N LEU A 108 -2.47 -17.88 19.60
CA LEU A 108 -1.43 -18.70 18.98
C LEU A 108 -0.13 -18.71 19.79
N LEU A 109 0.19 -17.63 20.51
CA LEU A 109 1.28 -17.63 21.46
C LEU A 109 1.09 -18.68 22.58
N LYS A 110 -0.15 -18.87 23.05
CA LYS A 110 -0.48 -19.87 24.06
C LYS A 110 -0.57 -21.29 23.47
N ASN A 111 -1.01 -21.42 22.23
CA ASN A 111 -1.34 -22.69 21.58
C ASN A 111 -0.65 -22.87 20.20
N PRO A 112 0.67 -22.67 20.07
CA PRO A 112 1.33 -22.62 18.77
C PRO A 112 1.23 -23.94 18.00
N LYS A 113 1.38 -25.07 18.69
CA LYS A 113 1.44 -26.42 18.08
C LYS A 113 0.13 -26.90 17.49
N LYS A 114 -0.99 -26.19 17.75
CA LYS A 114 -2.32 -26.58 17.25
C LYS A 114 -2.50 -26.24 15.76
N TYR A 115 -1.77 -25.24 15.28
CA TYR A 115 -1.97 -24.68 13.93
C TYR A 115 -0.68 -24.54 13.13
N ILE A 116 0.48 -24.61 13.80
CA ILE A 116 1.77 -24.33 13.19
C ILE A 116 2.70 -25.52 13.44
N SER A 117 3.38 -25.98 12.40
CA SER A 117 4.34 -27.09 12.49
C SER A 117 5.52 -26.75 13.42
N LYS A 118 5.96 -27.76 14.19
CA LYS A 118 7.07 -27.59 15.15
C LYS A 118 8.39 -27.24 14.45
N GLU A 119 8.58 -27.66 13.22
CA GLU A 119 9.79 -27.43 12.44
C GLU A 119 10.07 -25.95 12.22
N LEU A 120 9.02 -25.13 12.03
CA LEU A 120 9.13 -23.68 11.82
C LEU A 120 9.71 -22.94 13.03
N PHE A 121 9.60 -23.50 14.24
CA PHE A 121 10.10 -22.87 15.46
C PHE A 121 11.58 -23.20 15.76
N LYS A 122 12.26 -23.98 14.92
CA LYS A 122 13.65 -24.38 15.16
C LYS A 122 14.66 -23.26 14.92
N ASN A 123 14.40 -22.42 13.92
CA ASN A 123 15.35 -21.44 13.41
C ASN A 123 14.90 -19.98 13.61
N GLU A 124 13.66 -19.76 14.05
CA GLU A 124 13.07 -18.42 14.15
C GLU A 124 12.40 -18.21 15.52
N PRO A 125 12.39 -16.96 16.03
CA PRO A 125 11.66 -16.62 17.25
C PRO A 125 10.17 -16.95 17.11
N LYS A 126 9.59 -17.46 18.20
CA LYS A 126 8.19 -17.89 18.23
C LYS A 126 7.21 -16.82 17.76
N GLU A 127 7.41 -15.59 18.19
CA GLU A 127 6.61 -14.42 17.84
C GLU A 127 6.66 -14.14 16.33
N ARG A 128 7.82 -14.30 15.73
CA ARG A 128 8.04 -14.12 14.29
C ARG A 128 7.28 -15.17 13.48
N VAL A 129 7.41 -16.44 13.83
CA VAL A 129 6.70 -17.53 13.16
C VAL A 129 5.20 -17.34 13.23
N ILE A 130 4.67 -16.90 14.39
CA ILE A 130 3.25 -16.63 14.55
C ILE A 130 2.79 -15.43 13.72
N ALA A 131 3.58 -14.36 13.69
CA ALA A 131 3.27 -13.18 12.87
C ALA A 131 3.23 -13.54 11.38
N ASP A 132 4.19 -14.30 10.89
CA ASP A 132 4.24 -14.76 9.49
C ASP A 132 3.09 -15.72 9.17
N PHE A 133 2.71 -16.60 10.11
CA PHE A 133 1.53 -17.45 9.96
C PHE A 133 0.24 -16.64 9.83
N ILE A 134 0.05 -15.61 10.67
CA ILE A 134 -1.13 -14.72 10.58
C ILE A 134 -1.09 -13.91 9.28
N ALA A 135 0.06 -13.39 8.89
CA ALA A 135 0.24 -12.64 7.65
C ALA A 135 -0.10 -13.47 6.39
N GLY A 136 0.12 -14.80 6.44
CA GLY A 136 -0.24 -15.72 5.38
C GLY A 136 -1.74 -16.09 5.32
N MET A 137 -2.55 -15.64 6.28
CA MET A 137 -3.99 -15.93 6.29
C MET A 137 -4.74 -15.05 5.30
N THR A 138 -5.79 -15.60 4.67
CA THR A 138 -6.81 -14.77 4.05
C THR A 138 -7.70 -14.13 5.11
N ASP A 139 -8.30 -12.97 4.82
CA ASP A 139 -9.21 -12.29 5.75
C ASP A 139 -10.33 -13.23 6.24
N ARG A 140 -10.88 -14.02 5.31
CA ARG A 140 -11.95 -14.99 5.62
C ARG A 140 -11.49 -16.07 6.59
N TYR A 141 -10.28 -16.59 6.41
CA TYR A 141 -9.71 -17.59 7.30
C TYR A 141 -9.46 -17.00 8.69
N ALA A 142 -8.85 -15.84 8.79
CA ALA A 142 -8.59 -15.15 10.06
C ALA A 142 -9.89 -14.89 10.85
N ILE A 143 -10.94 -14.39 10.18
CA ILE A 143 -12.26 -14.14 10.81
C ILE A 143 -12.88 -15.46 11.32
N ASN A 144 -12.83 -16.53 10.51
CA ASN A 144 -13.42 -17.81 10.89
C ASN A 144 -12.63 -18.47 12.03
N LEU A 145 -11.29 -18.40 12.00
CA LEU A 145 -10.46 -18.90 13.08
C LEU A 145 -10.72 -18.13 14.37
N HIS A 146 -10.81 -16.80 14.30
CA HIS A 146 -11.14 -15.97 15.47
C HIS A 146 -12.49 -16.34 16.12
N LYS A 147 -13.50 -16.67 15.30
CA LYS A 147 -14.80 -17.17 15.82
C LYS A 147 -14.69 -18.51 16.53
N LYS A 148 -13.77 -19.39 16.09
CA LYS A 148 -13.59 -20.73 16.70
C LYS A 148 -12.79 -20.72 18.00
N ILE A 149 -12.02 -19.68 18.25
CA ILE A 149 -11.18 -19.56 19.45
C ILE A 149 -11.81 -18.75 20.57
N LYS A 150 -12.93 -18.09 20.29
CA LYS A 150 -13.79 -17.41 21.26
C LYS A 150 -14.77 -18.40 21.91
#